data_e3ab7e357a37d2adb9c6610f57afc18c
#
_entry.id   e3ab7e357a37d2adb9c6610f57afc18c
#
_cell.length_a   1.000
_cell.length_b   1.000
_cell.length_c   1.000
_cell.angle_alpha   90.00
_cell.angle_beta   90.00
_cell.angle_gamma   90.00
#
_symmetry.space_group_name_H-M   'P 1'
#
loop_
_entity.id
_entity.type
_entity.pdbx_description
1 polymer ?
#
loop_
_entity_poly.entity_id
_entity_poly.type
_entity_poly.pdbx_seq_one_letter_code
_entity_poly.pdbx_strand_id
1 'polypeptide(L)'
;MSIPSLAEALATADTLFDRPTVEAQFVRMGKEIDQALDGERPVFLTVMHGALVFAAQLALAISTDLEFDYVHATRYRGGTTGHELHWLREPAVPLEGRIVLLVDDILDEGHTLKAVRDACLRMGAKRVLVAVMCTKLHGRRAEGIQADFNGVDVPDRYVFGYGMDLNEQARNLPAIYALAD
;
A
#
# COMPACT_ATOMS: atom_id res chain seq x y z
N MET A 1 4.13 23.16 -10.24
CA MET A 1 3.46 22.79 -11.49
C MET A 1 2.07 22.26 -11.12
N SER A 2 1.04 22.58 -11.92
CA SER A 2 -0.30 21.99 -11.74
C SER A 2 -0.28 20.54 -12.23
N ILE A 3 -0.95 19.63 -11.53
CA ILE A 3 -1.13 18.24 -11.98
C ILE A 3 -1.96 18.30 -13.28
N PRO A 4 -1.54 17.60 -14.38
CA PRO A 4 -2.30 17.59 -15.63
C PRO A 4 -3.65 16.89 -15.48
N SER A 5 -4.57 17.15 -16.40
CA SER A 5 -5.79 16.35 -16.50
C SER A 5 -5.46 14.89 -16.82
N LEU A 6 -6.37 13.96 -16.52
CA LEU A 6 -6.14 12.53 -16.80
C LEU A 6 -5.87 12.27 -18.29
N ALA A 7 -6.57 12.98 -19.19
CA ALA A 7 -6.36 12.82 -20.64
C ALA A 7 -4.96 13.29 -21.08
N GLU A 8 -4.50 14.43 -20.57
CA GLU A 8 -3.15 14.95 -20.84
C GLU A 8 -2.08 14.02 -20.25
N ALA A 9 -2.29 13.53 -19.03
CA ALA A 9 -1.39 12.59 -18.38
C ALA A 9 -1.24 11.30 -19.20
N LEU A 10 -2.34 10.67 -19.60
CA LEU A 10 -2.32 9.43 -20.38
C LEU A 10 -1.73 9.59 -21.79
N ALA A 11 -1.78 10.79 -22.36
CA ALA A 11 -1.17 11.05 -23.66
C ALA A 11 0.36 11.06 -23.63
N THR A 12 0.97 11.30 -22.46
CA THR A 12 2.41 11.49 -22.31
C THR A 12 3.07 10.60 -21.27
N ALA A 13 2.28 9.92 -20.43
CA ALA A 13 2.80 9.07 -19.38
C ALA A 13 3.53 7.84 -19.94
N ASP A 14 4.60 7.45 -19.26
CA ASP A 14 5.25 6.18 -19.49
C ASP A 14 4.46 5.06 -18.81
N THR A 15 4.21 3.97 -19.52
CA THR A 15 3.76 2.72 -18.88
C THR A 15 4.97 2.03 -18.27
N LEU A 16 5.07 2.04 -16.93
CA LEU A 16 6.17 1.39 -16.22
C LEU A 16 5.98 -0.13 -16.18
N PHE A 17 4.76 -0.57 -15.84
CA PHE A 17 4.41 -1.98 -15.76
C PHE A 17 3.01 -2.20 -16.34
N ASP A 18 2.91 -3.09 -17.30
CA ASP A 18 1.64 -3.49 -17.88
C ASP A 18 0.88 -4.46 -16.93
N ARG A 19 -0.38 -4.69 -17.23
CA ARG A 19 -1.25 -5.54 -16.43
C ARG A 19 -0.70 -6.96 -16.20
N PRO A 20 -0.21 -7.69 -17.22
CA PRO A 20 0.34 -9.02 -17.00
C PRO A 20 1.55 -9.04 -16.06
N THR A 21 2.43 -8.04 -16.17
CA THR A 21 3.59 -7.89 -15.30
C THR A 21 3.19 -7.65 -13.85
N VAL A 22 2.20 -6.77 -13.61
CA VAL A 22 1.64 -6.50 -12.28
C VAL A 22 0.98 -7.76 -11.72
N GLU A 23 0.13 -8.43 -12.49
CA GLU A 23 -0.60 -9.63 -12.05
C GLU A 23 0.34 -10.79 -11.70
N ALA A 24 1.48 -10.91 -12.38
CA ALA A 24 2.48 -11.94 -12.07
C ALA A 24 3.08 -11.76 -10.65
N GLN A 25 3.11 -10.54 -10.12
CA GLN A 25 3.63 -10.28 -8.78
C GLN A 25 2.74 -10.88 -7.68
N PHE A 26 1.44 -10.95 -7.87
CA PHE A 26 0.52 -11.49 -6.86
C PHE A 26 0.81 -12.95 -6.55
N VAL A 27 1.09 -13.76 -7.57
CA VAL A 27 1.41 -15.18 -7.38
C VAL A 27 2.69 -15.36 -6.57
N ARG A 28 3.70 -14.54 -6.82
CA ARG A 28 4.96 -14.55 -6.06
C ARG A 28 4.73 -14.09 -4.63
N MET A 29 4.12 -12.91 -4.46
CA MET A 29 3.86 -12.33 -3.14
C MET A 29 2.95 -13.21 -2.28
N GLY A 30 1.92 -13.81 -2.87
CA GLY A 30 1.02 -14.73 -2.16
C GLY A 30 1.79 -15.91 -1.54
N LYS A 31 2.69 -16.53 -2.31
CA LYS A 31 3.54 -17.62 -1.80
C LYS A 31 4.50 -17.17 -0.70
N GLU A 32 5.13 -16.00 -0.85
CA GLU A 32 6.03 -15.44 0.15
C GLU A 32 5.29 -15.12 1.46
N ILE A 33 4.06 -14.58 1.34
CA ILE A 33 3.18 -14.28 2.48
C ILE A 33 2.74 -15.58 3.18
N ASP A 34 2.27 -16.59 2.43
CA ASP A 34 1.88 -17.88 3.00
C ASP A 34 3.02 -18.52 3.79
N GLN A 35 4.26 -18.47 3.26
CA GLN A 35 5.45 -18.97 3.96
C GLN A 35 5.74 -18.18 5.24
N ALA A 36 5.62 -16.84 5.21
CA ALA A 36 5.88 -15.98 6.35
C ALA A 36 4.81 -16.09 7.45
N LEU A 37 3.58 -16.43 7.09
CA LEU A 37 2.47 -16.66 8.02
C LEU A 37 2.56 -18.02 8.72
N ASP A 38 3.19 -19.02 8.10
CA ASP A 38 3.40 -20.37 8.66
C ASP A 38 2.10 -20.98 9.22
N GLY A 39 0.99 -20.82 8.52
CA GLY A 39 -0.34 -21.29 8.90
C GLY A 39 -1.07 -20.41 9.93
N GLU A 40 -0.48 -19.35 10.45
CA GLU A 40 -1.19 -18.40 11.32
C GLU A 40 -2.17 -17.54 10.49
N ARG A 41 -3.41 -17.43 10.94
CA ARG A 41 -4.47 -16.61 10.34
C ARG A 41 -4.28 -15.13 10.66
N PRO A 42 -3.88 -14.27 9.70
CA PRO A 42 -3.66 -12.84 9.96
C PRO A 42 -4.97 -12.04 9.91
N VAL A 43 -4.92 -10.82 10.45
CA VAL A 43 -5.82 -9.74 10.04
C VAL A 43 -5.23 -9.10 8.78
N PHE A 44 -5.92 -9.25 7.64
CA PHE A 44 -5.59 -8.63 6.37
C PHE A 44 -6.14 -7.20 6.39
N LEU A 45 -5.29 -6.24 6.72
CA LEU A 45 -5.65 -4.85 7.00
C LEU A 45 -5.33 -3.95 5.81
N THR A 46 -6.36 -3.55 5.06
CA THR A 46 -6.22 -2.73 3.84
C THR A 46 -6.21 -1.24 4.18
N VAL A 47 -5.22 -0.50 3.68
CA VAL A 47 -5.17 0.98 3.79
C VAL A 47 -5.99 1.60 2.66
N MET A 48 -7.08 2.28 3.02
CA MET A 48 -7.99 2.90 2.05
C MET A 48 -7.53 4.31 1.66
N HIS A 49 -7.80 4.74 0.38
CA HIS A 49 -8.49 3.99 -0.68
C HIS A 49 -7.49 3.33 -1.65
N GLY A 50 -6.21 3.75 -1.64
CA GLY A 50 -5.22 3.38 -2.65
C GLY A 50 -5.01 1.86 -2.75
N ALA A 51 -4.90 1.18 -1.62
CA ALA A 51 -4.67 -0.26 -1.60
C ALA A 51 -5.84 -1.13 -2.12
N LEU A 52 -7.05 -0.59 -2.30
CA LEU A 52 -8.25 -1.38 -2.58
C LEU A 52 -8.08 -2.35 -3.75
N VAL A 53 -7.56 -1.88 -4.87
CA VAL A 53 -7.40 -2.69 -6.09
C VAL A 53 -6.33 -3.76 -5.89
N PHE A 54 -5.18 -3.38 -5.35
CA PHE A 54 -4.07 -4.27 -5.04
C PHE A 54 -4.45 -5.33 -4.00
N ALA A 55 -5.05 -4.91 -2.89
CA ALA A 55 -5.44 -5.79 -1.79
C ALA A 55 -6.42 -6.89 -2.25
N ALA A 56 -7.41 -6.54 -3.09
CA ALA A 56 -8.36 -7.52 -3.62
C ALA A 56 -7.68 -8.60 -4.46
N GLN A 57 -6.71 -8.24 -5.29
CA GLN A 57 -5.99 -9.20 -6.13
C GLN A 57 -4.99 -10.03 -5.31
N LEU A 58 -4.26 -9.39 -4.40
CA LEU A 58 -3.31 -10.08 -3.52
C LEU A 58 -4.01 -11.11 -2.63
N ALA A 59 -5.16 -10.77 -2.07
CA ALA A 59 -5.93 -11.68 -1.22
C ALA A 59 -6.34 -12.98 -1.93
N LEU A 60 -6.66 -12.91 -3.24
CA LEU A 60 -6.99 -14.09 -4.03
C LEU A 60 -5.77 -14.98 -4.35
N ALA A 61 -4.55 -14.45 -4.20
CA ALA A 61 -3.31 -15.19 -4.42
C ALA A 61 -2.73 -15.82 -3.15
N ILE A 62 -3.27 -15.48 -1.96
CA ILE A 62 -2.88 -16.05 -0.66
C ILE A 62 -3.78 -17.26 -0.39
N SER A 63 -3.16 -18.38 0.00
CA SER A 63 -3.87 -19.63 0.33
C SER A 63 -4.31 -19.72 1.79
N THR A 64 -3.61 -19.02 2.67
CA THR A 64 -3.95 -18.93 4.10
C THR A 64 -5.28 -18.21 4.29
N ASP A 65 -6.14 -18.68 5.21
CA ASP A 65 -7.40 -18.01 5.57
C ASP A 65 -7.13 -16.62 6.15
N LEU A 66 -7.85 -15.61 5.65
CA LEU A 66 -7.65 -14.21 5.97
C LEU A 66 -8.86 -13.63 6.70
N GLU A 67 -8.63 -12.88 7.78
CA GLU A 67 -9.66 -12.05 8.39
C GLU A 67 -9.55 -10.62 7.86
N PHE A 68 -10.57 -10.18 7.11
CA PHE A 68 -10.51 -8.88 6.44
C PHE A 68 -10.95 -7.74 7.34
N ASP A 69 -10.16 -6.67 7.33
CA ASP A 69 -10.55 -5.36 7.83
C ASP A 69 -9.87 -4.26 7.00
N TYR A 70 -10.22 -3.02 7.24
CA TYR A 70 -9.59 -1.88 6.58
C TYR A 70 -9.44 -0.70 7.53
N VAL A 71 -8.49 0.15 7.22
CA VAL A 71 -8.28 1.43 7.87
C VAL A 71 -8.34 2.56 6.85
N HIS A 72 -8.76 3.74 7.31
CA HIS A 72 -8.64 4.95 6.53
C HIS A 72 -8.00 6.02 7.41
N ALA A 73 -6.78 6.38 7.07
CA ALA A 73 -5.98 7.32 7.85
C ALA A 73 -5.32 8.34 6.94
N THR A 74 -5.30 9.59 7.39
CA THR A 74 -4.61 10.69 6.73
C THR A 74 -3.63 11.32 7.70
N ARG A 75 -2.60 12.00 7.16
CA ARG A 75 -1.71 12.83 7.99
C ARG A 75 -2.20 14.27 8.00
N TYR A 76 -2.30 14.84 9.18
CA TYR A 76 -2.59 16.27 9.31
C TYR A 76 -1.40 17.11 8.84
N ARG A 77 -1.59 17.92 7.79
CA ARG A 77 -0.53 18.79 7.22
C ARG A 77 -0.47 20.20 7.84
N GLY A 78 -1.20 20.45 8.93
CA GLY A 78 -1.46 21.82 9.43
C GLY A 78 -1.02 22.14 10.85
N GLY A 79 -0.08 21.43 11.48
CA GLY A 79 0.36 21.72 12.85
C GLY A 79 1.87 21.61 13.04
N THR A 80 2.41 22.35 14.02
CA THR A 80 3.85 22.38 14.37
C THR A 80 4.39 21.07 14.96
N THR A 81 3.54 20.06 15.14
CA THR A 81 3.88 18.70 15.62
C THR A 81 3.44 17.63 14.61
N GLY A 82 3.68 17.84 13.34
CA GLY A 82 3.22 17.13 12.14
C GLY A 82 3.32 15.60 12.05
N HIS A 83 3.10 14.85 13.15
CA HIS A 83 3.20 13.39 13.16
C HIS A 83 1.93 12.67 13.64
N GLU A 84 0.86 13.37 13.97
CA GLU A 84 -0.37 12.72 14.39
C GLU A 84 -1.13 12.15 13.19
N LEU A 85 -1.43 10.85 13.29
CA LEU A 85 -2.29 10.14 12.36
C LEU A 85 -3.75 10.55 12.64
N HIS A 86 -4.43 11.07 11.64
CA HIS A 86 -5.86 11.33 11.72
C HIS A 86 -6.62 10.14 11.15
N TRP A 87 -7.28 9.41 12.03
CA TRP A 87 -8.12 8.28 11.67
C TRP A 87 -9.49 8.77 11.20
N LEU A 88 -9.86 8.42 9.97
CA LEU A 88 -11.23 8.45 9.48
C LEU A 88 -11.93 7.13 9.84
N ARG A 89 -11.17 6.02 9.89
CA ARG A 89 -11.61 4.74 10.41
C ARG A 89 -10.43 3.96 10.97
N GLU A 90 -10.54 3.56 12.23
CA GLU A 90 -9.62 2.64 12.89
C GLU A 90 -9.98 1.17 12.59
N PRO A 91 -9.07 0.20 12.87
CA PRO A 91 -9.41 -1.21 12.79
C PRO A 91 -10.62 -1.55 13.68
N ALA A 92 -11.57 -2.32 13.15
CA ALA A 92 -12.72 -2.80 13.91
C ALA A 92 -12.47 -4.18 14.54
N VAL A 93 -11.59 -4.97 13.91
CA VAL A 93 -11.16 -6.28 14.42
C VAL A 93 -10.14 -6.08 15.54
N PRO A 94 -10.25 -6.76 16.70
CA PRO A 94 -9.23 -6.73 17.75
C PRO A 94 -7.88 -7.25 17.23
N LEU A 95 -6.81 -6.49 17.46
CA LEU A 95 -5.46 -6.81 16.97
C LEU A 95 -4.58 -7.50 18.03
N GLU A 96 -5.00 -7.53 19.30
CA GLU A 96 -4.21 -8.08 20.39
C GLU A 96 -3.80 -9.55 20.13
N GLY A 97 -2.51 -9.82 20.19
CA GLY A 97 -1.94 -11.15 19.94
C GLY A 97 -1.99 -11.63 18.48
N ARG A 98 -2.51 -10.82 17.55
CA ARG A 98 -2.71 -11.21 16.14
C ARG A 98 -1.52 -10.80 15.26
N ILE A 99 -1.31 -11.56 14.19
CA ILE A 99 -0.51 -11.07 13.07
C ILE A 99 -1.38 -10.15 12.23
N VAL A 100 -0.86 -9.00 11.85
CA VAL A 100 -1.48 -8.06 10.91
C VAL A 100 -0.67 -8.08 9.63
N LEU A 101 -1.32 -8.35 8.50
CA LEU A 101 -0.79 -8.10 7.17
C LEU A 101 -1.35 -6.75 6.70
N LEU A 102 -0.53 -5.71 6.85
CA LEU A 102 -0.86 -4.35 6.46
C LEU A 102 -0.58 -4.16 4.97
N VAL A 103 -1.62 -3.82 4.21
CA VAL A 103 -1.57 -3.78 2.74
C VAL A 103 -1.82 -2.35 2.25
N ASP A 104 -0.87 -1.81 1.47
CA ASP A 104 -0.96 -0.48 0.88
C ASP A 104 -0.55 -0.49 -0.61
N ASP A 105 -0.92 0.53 -1.37
CA ASP A 105 -0.60 0.63 -2.80
C ASP A 105 0.88 0.95 -3.04
N ILE A 106 1.43 1.91 -2.29
CA ILE A 106 2.80 2.38 -2.50
C ILE A 106 3.51 2.74 -1.19
N LEU A 107 4.76 2.30 -1.07
CA LEU A 107 5.71 2.80 -0.09
C LEU A 107 6.57 3.90 -0.74
N ASP A 108 6.15 5.14 -0.56
CA ASP A 108 6.91 6.35 -0.92
C ASP A 108 7.77 6.76 0.29
N GLU A 109 7.61 7.93 0.88
CA GLU A 109 8.30 8.32 2.11
C GLU A 109 7.92 7.44 3.32
N GLY A 110 6.77 6.80 3.29
CA GLY A 110 6.34 5.79 4.25
C GLY A 110 5.87 6.30 5.61
N HIS A 111 5.75 7.61 5.80
CA HIS A 111 5.35 8.19 7.09
C HIS A 111 3.96 7.74 7.54
N THR A 112 2.97 7.70 6.64
CA THR A 112 1.61 7.25 6.98
C THR A 112 1.61 5.75 7.29
N LEU A 113 2.24 4.95 6.44
CA LEU A 113 2.33 3.50 6.60
C LEU A 113 3.04 3.12 7.90
N LYS A 114 4.14 3.83 8.24
CA LYS A 114 4.82 3.68 9.52
C LYS A 114 3.90 3.99 10.71
N ALA A 115 3.17 5.11 10.64
CA ALA A 115 2.28 5.51 11.72
C ALA A 115 1.13 4.51 11.93
N VAL A 116 0.56 3.96 10.86
CA VAL A 116 -0.46 2.89 10.91
C VAL A 116 0.12 1.61 11.50
N ARG A 117 1.29 1.16 11.02
CA ARG A 117 1.98 -0.02 11.57
C ARG A 117 2.26 0.12 13.06
N ASP A 118 2.82 1.27 13.47
CA ASP A 118 3.15 1.53 14.88
C ASP A 118 1.89 1.61 15.74
N ALA A 119 0.77 2.10 15.19
CA ALA A 119 -0.53 2.08 15.86
C ALA A 119 -1.05 0.64 16.05
N CYS A 120 -0.96 -0.22 15.03
CA CYS A 120 -1.34 -1.64 15.16
C CYS A 120 -0.53 -2.35 16.26
N LEU A 121 0.77 -2.06 16.34
CA LEU A 121 1.62 -2.60 17.41
C LEU A 121 1.18 -2.10 18.80
N ARG A 122 0.84 -0.80 18.93
CA ARG A 122 0.29 -0.25 20.19
C ARG A 122 -1.08 -0.84 20.57
N MET A 123 -1.87 -1.27 19.58
CA MET A 123 -3.14 -2.00 19.78
C MET A 123 -2.92 -3.47 20.13
N GLY A 124 -1.67 -3.90 20.37
CA GLY A 124 -1.34 -5.24 20.84
C GLY A 124 -1.07 -6.27 19.74
N ALA A 125 -0.94 -5.86 18.47
CA ALA A 125 -0.58 -6.79 17.41
C ALA A 125 0.75 -7.51 17.76
N LYS A 126 0.76 -8.85 17.65
CA LYS A 126 1.94 -9.71 17.86
C LYS A 126 3.06 -9.36 16.87
N ARG A 127 2.67 -9.12 15.62
CA ARG A 127 3.56 -8.79 14.50
C ARG A 127 2.77 -8.03 13.43
N VAL A 128 3.39 -7.07 12.78
CA VAL A 128 2.84 -6.40 11.60
C VAL A 128 3.78 -6.62 10.43
N LEU A 129 3.28 -7.26 9.40
CA LEU A 129 3.95 -7.45 8.11
C LEU A 129 3.38 -6.43 7.12
N VAL A 130 4.23 -5.85 6.31
CA VAL A 130 3.88 -4.79 5.36
C VAL A 130 4.00 -5.31 3.93
N ALA A 131 2.88 -5.29 3.19
CA ALA A 131 2.83 -5.63 1.77
C ALA A 131 2.43 -4.39 0.94
N VAL A 132 3.22 -4.07 -0.09
CA VAL A 132 2.92 -2.95 -1.00
C VAL A 132 3.03 -3.39 -2.44
N MET A 133 2.20 -2.79 -3.33
CA MET A 133 2.33 -3.03 -4.76
C MET A 133 3.60 -2.38 -5.30
N CYS A 134 3.89 -1.16 -4.86
CA CYS A 134 5.04 -0.39 -5.34
C CYS A 134 5.94 0.07 -4.19
N THR A 135 7.26 0.02 -4.41
CA THR A 135 8.23 0.75 -3.59
C THR A 135 8.91 1.81 -4.46
N LYS A 136 8.82 3.08 -4.06
CA LYS A 136 9.49 4.17 -4.77
C LYS A 136 10.96 4.24 -4.39
N LEU A 137 11.83 4.34 -5.39
CA LEU A 137 13.29 4.37 -5.23
C LEU A 137 13.79 5.79 -5.00
N HIS A 138 14.00 6.17 -3.74
CA HIS A 138 14.61 7.45 -3.33
C HIS A 138 15.21 7.37 -1.91
N GLY A 139 15.96 8.40 -1.52
CA GLY A 139 16.64 8.49 -0.21
C GLY A 139 15.82 9.15 0.92
N ARG A 140 14.54 9.51 0.70
CA ARG A 140 13.71 10.27 1.67
C ARG A 140 12.81 9.39 2.53
N ARG A 141 13.01 8.07 2.52
CA ARG A 141 12.17 7.16 3.30
C ARG A 141 12.32 7.39 4.79
N ALA A 142 11.20 7.39 5.51
CA ALA A 142 11.19 7.48 6.96
C ALA A 142 11.98 6.32 7.58
N GLU A 143 12.77 6.61 8.60
CA GLU A 143 13.55 5.59 9.29
C GLU A 143 12.63 4.53 9.93
N GLY A 144 13.04 3.27 9.82
CA GLY A 144 12.36 2.14 10.46
C GLY A 144 11.09 1.68 9.76
N ILE A 145 10.85 2.04 8.49
CA ILE A 145 9.79 1.44 7.66
C ILE A 145 10.37 0.87 6.38
N GLN A 146 9.99 -0.37 6.10
CA GLN A 146 10.24 -1.06 4.84
C GLN A 146 9.09 -1.99 4.54
N ALA A 147 8.94 -2.40 3.30
CA ALA A 147 8.03 -3.45 2.91
C ALA A 147 8.67 -4.83 3.21
N ASP A 148 7.91 -5.72 3.82
CA ASP A 148 8.27 -7.14 3.94
C ASP A 148 8.01 -7.85 2.61
N PHE A 149 6.96 -7.43 1.90
CA PHE A 149 6.60 -7.93 0.57
C PHE A 149 6.38 -6.75 -0.38
N ASN A 150 7.12 -6.73 -1.48
CA ASN A 150 7.07 -5.68 -2.48
C ASN A 150 6.72 -6.27 -3.86
N GLY A 151 5.76 -5.68 -4.55
CA GLY A 151 5.42 -6.06 -5.91
C GLY A 151 6.51 -5.64 -6.89
N VAL A 152 6.67 -4.34 -7.11
CA VAL A 152 7.64 -3.76 -8.03
C VAL A 152 8.30 -2.51 -7.46
N ASP A 153 9.51 -2.20 -7.94
CA ASP A 153 10.19 -0.94 -7.67
C ASP A 153 9.84 0.09 -8.76
N VAL A 154 9.57 1.32 -8.36
CA VAL A 154 9.25 2.42 -9.27
C VAL A 154 10.21 3.60 -9.07
N PRO A 155 10.49 4.39 -10.13
CA PRO A 155 11.35 5.58 -10.03
C PRO A 155 10.71 6.66 -9.16
N ASP A 156 11.52 7.65 -8.76
CA ASP A 156 11.07 8.83 -8.00
C ASP A 156 10.36 9.85 -8.90
N ARG A 157 9.25 9.41 -9.48
CA ARG A 157 8.35 10.19 -10.34
C ARG A 157 6.93 10.12 -9.76
N TYR A 158 6.01 10.91 -10.28
CA TYR A 158 4.60 10.76 -9.92
C TYR A 158 4.04 9.53 -10.64
N VAL A 159 3.74 8.48 -9.85
CA VAL A 159 3.18 7.22 -10.37
C VAL A 159 1.68 7.12 -10.05
N PHE A 160 0.92 6.50 -10.95
CA PHE A 160 -0.53 6.35 -10.82
C PHE A 160 -1.03 5.09 -11.53
N GLY A 161 -2.28 4.73 -11.29
CA GLY A 161 -2.89 3.48 -11.75
C GLY A 161 -2.75 2.37 -10.73
N TYR A 162 -3.49 1.30 -10.91
CA TYR A 162 -3.55 0.12 -10.05
C TYR A 162 -3.79 0.43 -8.55
N GLY A 163 -4.71 1.36 -8.26
CA GLY A 163 -5.04 1.85 -6.91
C GLY A 163 -4.49 3.24 -6.61
N MET A 164 -3.28 3.53 -7.08
CA MET A 164 -2.65 4.85 -6.95
C MET A 164 -3.40 5.89 -7.80
N ASP A 165 -3.58 7.09 -7.26
CA ASP A 165 -4.34 8.13 -7.93
C ASP A 165 -3.50 9.17 -8.68
N LEU A 166 -4.16 9.80 -9.65
CA LEU A 166 -3.78 11.07 -10.23
C LEU A 166 -4.89 12.07 -9.90
N ASN A 167 -4.71 12.88 -8.85
CA ASN A 167 -5.71 13.85 -8.40
C ASN A 167 -7.11 13.22 -8.20
N GLU A 168 -7.17 12.16 -7.37
CA GLU A 168 -8.35 11.32 -7.08
C GLU A 168 -8.93 10.54 -8.28
N GLN A 169 -8.24 10.52 -9.41
CA GLN A 169 -8.61 9.79 -10.63
C GLN A 169 -7.65 8.63 -10.89
N ALA A 170 -7.90 7.83 -11.91
CA ALA A 170 -7.02 6.79 -12.45
C ALA A 170 -6.80 5.53 -11.58
N ARG A 171 -7.34 5.43 -10.37
CA ARG A 171 -7.15 4.26 -9.50
C ARG A 171 -7.59 2.93 -10.14
N ASN A 172 -8.51 2.97 -11.08
CA ASN A 172 -9.02 1.79 -11.80
C ASN A 172 -8.26 1.43 -13.09
N LEU A 173 -7.17 2.13 -13.40
CA LEU A 173 -6.32 1.74 -14.52
C LEU A 173 -5.59 0.44 -14.22
N PRO A 174 -5.53 -0.52 -15.18
CA PRO A 174 -5.01 -1.87 -14.93
C PRO A 174 -3.48 -2.00 -15.10
N ALA A 175 -2.76 -0.89 -15.12
CA ALA A 175 -1.32 -0.82 -15.27
C ALA A 175 -0.75 0.29 -14.37
N ILE A 176 0.56 0.33 -14.22
CA ILE A 176 1.27 1.35 -13.45
C ILE A 176 1.96 2.30 -14.42
N TYR A 177 1.65 3.57 -14.27
CA TYR A 177 2.14 4.66 -15.12
C TYR A 177 2.97 5.65 -14.31
N ALA A 178 3.86 6.39 -14.99
CA ALA A 178 4.53 7.56 -14.43
C ALA A 178 4.27 8.78 -15.31
N LEU A 179 4.02 9.95 -14.71
CA LEU A 179 4.00 11.20 -15.45
C LEU A 179 5.35 11.42 -16.15
N ALA A 180 5.33 11.98 -17.36
CA ALA A 180 6.54 12.46 -18.02
C ALA A 180 7.26 13.51 -17.13
N ASP A 181 8.60 13.52 -17.19
CA ASP A 181 9.44 14.51 -16.49
C ASP A 181 9.26 15.92 -17.05
#